data_e0343514a0886fa7b3bb1d3738aab10d
#
_entry.id   e0343514a0886fa7b3bb1d3738aab10d
#
_cell.length_a   1.000
_cell.length_b   1.000
_cell.length_c   1.000
_cell.angle_alpha   90.00
_cell.angle_beta   90.00
_cell.angle_gamma   90.00
#
_symmetry.space_group_name_H-M   'P 1'
#
loop_
_entity.id
_entity.type
_entity.pdbx_description
1 polymer ?
#
loop_
_entity_poly.entity_id
_entity_poly.type
_entity_poly.pdbx_seq_one_letter_code
_entity_poly.pdbx_strand_id
1 'polypeptide(L)'
;MTLRILLSAAAAQDLRGAIADVLADRPHVLVTPEQGVEADIAFVTRDVTGLSTKHQVLPDTQRFYDALEASRPLRWLQIHSAGTDRPVYQRLQARGVQLATASGVNALVVTHTALAGVLALARRLPQLWRAQQEQRWASLMADALPRDLEGQHAVLVGWGPIGQRLGPLLQALGLRVTVVRQQDSPVGGGLATVPAARWREVLPQADWLLLACPLTPQTRGMVDAAALALLPRHSYLINVARGELVEEPALVAALQQGRLAGAFLDTFAQEPLPADSPLWSLPNVIATPHSAGLSDGNAARVRRLFLDNLRRWVAGEPLLHLAPD
;
A
#
# COMPACT_ATOMS: atom_id res chain seq x y z
N MET A 1 -36.37 -5.16 -11.73
CA MET A 1 -35.80 -5.71 -10.48
C MET A 1 -35.14 -4.57 -9.72
N THR A 2 -35.43 -4.39 -8.44
CA THR A 2 -34.87 -3.32 -7.62
C THR A 2 -33.41 -3.64 -7.27
N LEU A 3 -32.48 -2.75 -7.58
CA LEU A 3 -31.05 -2.90 -7.26
C LEU A 3 -30.80 -2.63 -5.77
N ARG A 4 -30.16 -3.55 -5.06
CA ARG A 4 -29.85 -3.44 -3.62
C ARG A 4 -28.36 -3.17 -3.45
N ILE A 5 -28.01 -2.05 -2.81
CA ILE A 5 -26.62 -1.60 -2.62
C ILE A 5 -26.30 -1.61 -1.13
N LEU A 6 -25.38 -2.49 -0.70
CA LEU A 6 -24.94 -2.57 0.69
C LEU A 6 -23.86 -1.53 0.97
N LEU A 7 -24.12 -0.69 1.94
CA LEU A 7 -23.26 0.40 2.42
C LEU A 7 -23.23 0.42 3.95
N SER A 8 -22.24 1.11 4.52
CA SER A 8 -22.36 1.56 5.91
C SER A 8 -23.45 2.62 6.04
N ALA A 9 -23.98 2.83 7.24
CA ALA A 9 -24.97 3.88 7.48
C ALA A 9 -24.45 5.27 7.07
N ALA A 10 -23.20 5.59 7.40
CA ALA A 10 -22.56 6.84 7.01
C ALA A 10 -22.46 6.99 5.48
N ALA A 11 -21.96 5.95 4.80
CA ALA A 11 -21.85 5.98 3.34
C ALA A 11 -23.22 6.04 2.65
N ALA A 12 -24.25 5.36 3.19
CA ALA A 12 -25.60 5.42 2.67
C ALA A 12 -26.22 6.83 2.79
N GLN A 13 -25.95 7.52 3.90
CA GLN A 13 -26.36 8.92 4.07
C GLN A 13 -25.65 9.85 3.09
N ASP A 14 -24.31 9.76 3.02
CA ASP A 14 -23.47 10.66 2.23
C ASP A 14 -23.65 10.49 0.72
N LEU A 15 -23.91 9.26 0.25
CA LEU A 15 -23.94 8.94 -1.18
C LEU A 15 -25.36 8.85 -1.76
N ARG A 16 -26.42 8.96 -0.93
CA ARG A 16 -27.80 8.79 -1.36
C ARG A 16 -28.17 9.59 -2.62
N GLY A 17 -27.90 10.90 -2.60
CA GLY A 17 -28.19 11.77 -3.74
C GLY A 17 -27.38 11.39 -4.97
N ALA A 18 -26.07 11.25 -4.81
CA ALA A 18 -25.17 10.92 -5.93
C ALA A 18 -25.46 9.53 -6.54
N ILE A 19 -25.88 8.57 -5.76
CA ILE A 19 -26.32 7.25 -6.25
C ILE A 19 -27.65 7.39 -7.02
N ALA A 20 -28.60 8.15 -6.48
CA ALA A 20 -29.87 8.41 -7.15
C ALA A 20 -29.66 9.09 -8.50
N ASP A 21 -28.77 10.09 -8.57
CA ASP A 21 -28.39 10.77 -9.81
C ASP A 21 -27.80 9.80 -10.85
N VAL A 22 -26.94 8.87 -10.42
CA VAL A 22 -26.35 7.87 -11.32
C VAL A 22 -27.36 6.84 -11.80
N LEU A 23 -28.28 6.43 -10.94
CA LEU A 23 -29.25 5.38 -11.25
C LEU A 23 -30.51 5.90 -11.94
N ALA A 24 -30.75 7.22 -11.87
CA ALA A 24 -31.91 7.89 -12.44
C ALA A 24 -33.24 7.15 -12.11
N ASP A 25 -33.98 6.73 -13.13
CA ASP A 25 -35.29 6.03 -12.97
C ASP A 25 -35.13 4.54 -12.58
N ARG A 26 -33.93 4.02 -12.43
CA ARG A 26 -33.72 2.62 -12.06
C ARG A 26 -34.07 2.38 -10.60
N PRO A 27 -35.06 1.50 -10.30
CA PRO A 27 -35.45 1.21 -8.93
C PRO A 27 -34.26 0.68 -8.12
N HIS A 28 -33.96 1.31 -7.00
CA HIS A 28 -32.87 0.93 -6.12
C HIS A 28 -33.20 1.16 -4.65
N VAL A 29 -32.48 0.46 -3.76
CA VAL A 29 -32.52 0.64 -2.33
C VAL A 29 -31.11 0.54 -1.74
N LEU A 30 -30.79 1.45 -0.84
CA LEU A 30 -29.55 1.38 -0.03
C LEU A 30 -29.87 0.57 1.22
N VAL A 31 -29.10 -0.48 1.45
CA VAL A 31 -29.24 -1.39 2.61
C VAL A 31 -27.99 -1.33 3.48
N THR A 32 -28.18 -1.55 4.79
CA THR A 32 -27.08 -1.66 5.76
C THR A 32 -27.03 -3.06 6.37
N PRO A 33 -25.92 -3.47 6.99
CA PRO A 33 -25.79 -4.81 7.58
C PRO A 33 -26.89 -5.13 8.58
N GLU A 34 -27.39 -4.13 9.33
CA GLU A 34 -28.39 -4.28 10.38
C GLU A 34 -29.76 -4.69 9.83
N GLN A 35 -30.02 -4.43 8.56
CA GLN A 35 -31.32 -4.74 7.93
C GLN A 35 -31.45 -6.21 7.51
N GLY A 36 -30.33 -6.95 7.46
CA GLY A 36 -30.33 -8.37 7.07
C GLY A 36 -30.81 -8.65 5.64
N VAL A 37 -30.73 -7.66 4.75
CA VAL A 37 -31.18 -7.77 3.36
C VAL A 37 -30.00 -8.09 2.46
N GLU A 38 -30.15 -9.12 1.62
CA GLU A 38 -29.15 -9.47 0.61
C GLU A 38 -28.96 -8.37 -0.42
N ALA A 39 -27.70 -8.15 -0.84
CA ALA A 39 -27.31 -7.09 -1.76
C ALA A 39 -26.84 -7.62 -3.13
N ASP A 40 -27.05 -6.82 -4.17
CA ASP A 40 -26.56 -7.07 -5.53
C ASP A 40 -25.18 -6.45 -5.75
N ILE A 41 -24.92 -5.31 -5.08
CA ILE A 41 -23.67 -4.54 -5.10
C ILE A 41 -23.32 -4.16 -3.67
N ALA A 42 -22.02 -4.06 -3.37
CA ALA A 42 -21.56 -3.55 -2.09
C ALA A 42 -20.38 -2.60 -2.23
N PHE A 43 -20.26 -1.67 -1.28
CA PHE A 43 -19.10 -0.80 -1.17
C PHE A 43 -18.56 -0.79 0.26
N VAL A 44 -17.39 -1.36 0.44
CA VAL A 44 -16.63 -1.32 1.69
C VAL A 44 -15.83 -0.03 1.75
N THR A 45 -16.30 0.90 2.54
CA THR A 45 -15.67 2.19 2.82
C THR A 45 -14.67 2.11 3.98
N ARG A 46 -13.89 3.16 4.19
CA ARG A 46 -12.89 3.21 5.27
C ARG A 46 -13.54 3.14 6.67
N ASP A 47 -14.70 3.72 6.86
CA ASP A 47 -15.44 3.66 8.13
C ASP A 47 -15.88 2.24 8.49
N VAL A 48 -16.14 1.38 7.49
CA VAL A 48 -16.39 -0.05 7.71
C VAL A 48 -15.16 -0.76 8.27
N THR A 49 -14.01 -0.54 7.66
CA THR A 49 -12.78 -1.24 8.09
C THR A 49 -12.14 -0.62 9.32
N GLY A 50 -12.28 0.71 9.50
CA GLY A 50 -11.73 1.42 10.66
C GLY A 50 -10.27 1.09 10.91
N LEU A 51 -9.98 0.59 12.11
CA LEU A 51 -8.66 0.11 12.54
C LEU A 51 -8.45 -1.41 12.29
N SER A 52 -9.43 -2.09 11.67
CA SER A 52 -9.27 -3.53 11.35
C SER A 52 -8.14 -3.76 10.36
N THR A 53 -7.28 -4.69 10.70
CA THR A 53 -6.25 -5.22 9.81
C THR A 53 -6.73 -6.54 9.15
N LYS A 54 -5.89 -7.17 8.35
CA LYS A 54 -6.18 -8.53 7.83
C LYS A 54 -6.02 -9.62 8.90
N HIS A 55 -5.28 -9.33 9.99
CA HIS A 55 -5.03 -10.26 11.09
C HIS A 55 -5.94 -10.00 12.29
N GLN A 56 -6.48 -8.80 12.44
CA GLN A 56 -7.38 -8.44 13.52
C GLN A 56 -8.59 -7.70 12.96
N VAL A 57 -9.75 -8.37 12.95
CA VAL A 57 -11.01 -7.82 12.46
C VAL A 57 -11.86 -7.40 13.67
N LEU A 58 -12.25 -6.14 13.71
CA LEU A 58 -13.10 -5.58 14.76
C LEU A 58 -14.58 -5.97 14.54
N PRO A 59 -15.40 -6.00 15.60
CA PRO A 59 -16.79 -6.48 15.52
C PRO A 59 -17.65 -5.79 14.46
N ASP A 60 -17.55 -4.48 14.31
CA ASP A 60 -18.34 -3.74 13.31
C ASP A 60 -17.94 -4.09 11.88
N THR A 61 -16.64 -4.25 11.64
CA THR A 61 -16.12 -4.75 10.38
C THR A 61 -16.60 -6.15 10.09
N GLN A 62 -16.59 -7.02 11.12
CA GLN A 62 -17.04 -8.40 10.98
C GLN A 62 -18.51 -8.48 10.60
N ARG A 63 -19.39 -7.69 11.25
CA ARG A 63 -20.81 -7.62 10.87
C ARG A 63 -21.02 -7.26 9.40
N PHE A 64 -20.23 -6.31 8.88
CA PHE A 64 -20.31 -5.95 7.48
C PHE A 64 -19.85 -7.10 6.58
N TYR A 65 -18.78 -7.80 6.96
CA TYR A 65 -18.28 -8.96 6.23
C TYR A 65 -19.27 -10.12 6.22
N ASP A 66 -19.95 -10.38 7.34
CA ASP A 66 -21.00 -11.38 7.44
C ASP A 66 -22.16 -11.07 6.49
N ALA A 67 -22.55 -9.79 6.39
CA ALA A 67 -23.58 -9.34 5.44
C ALA A 67 -23.16 -9.52 3.98
N LEU A 68 -21.88 -9.28 3.67
CA LEU A 68 -21.32 -9.55 2.31
C LEU A 68 -21.39 -11.05 1.98
N GLU A 69 -20.97 -11.91 2.90
CA GLU A 69 -20.95 -13.37 2.70
C GLU A 69 -22.34 -13.97 2.63
N ALA A 70 -23.29 -13.43 3.41
CA ALA A 70 -24.70 -13.81 3.35
C ALA A 70 -25.38 -13.39 2.03
N SER A 71 -24.90 -12.34 1.37
CA SER A 71 -25.49 -11.83 0.13
C SER A 71 -25.19 -12.76 -1.04
N ARG A 72 -26.11 -13.69 -1.32
CA ARG A 72 -25.98 -14.65 -2.44
C ARG A 72 -26.03 -14.00 -3.82
N PRO A 73 -26.88 -12.97 -4.08
CA PRO A 73 -26.96 -12.29 -5.36
C PRO A 73 -25.83 -11.26 -5.59
N LEU A 74 -24.86 -11.12 -4.66
CA LEU A 74 -23.78 -10.16 -4.78
C LEU A 74 -22.94 -10.44 -6.05
N ARG A 75 -22.86 -9.45 -6.93
CA ARG A 75 -22.14 -9.54 -8.20
C ARG A 75 -20.91 -8.64 -8.27
N TRP A 76 -20.93 -7.52 -7.55
CA TRP A 76 -19.84 -6.57 -7.54
C TRP A 76 -19.62 -6.02 -6.13
N LEU A 77 -18.35 -6.06 -5.71
CA LEU A 77 -17.86 -5.42 -4.49
C LEU A 77 -16.81 -4.37 -4.85
N GLN A 78 -17.07 -3.10 -4.48
CA GLN A 78 -16.04 -2.06 -4.45
C GLN A 78 -15.39 -2.01 -3.08
N ILE A 79 -14.06 -1.95 -3.02
CA ILE A 79 -13.33 -1.73 -1.76
C ILE A 79 -12.53 -0.43 -1.79
N HIS A 80 -12.31 0.15 -0.61
CA HIS A 80 -11.55 1.40 -0.46
C HIS A 80 -10.03 1.21 -0.51
N SER A 81 -9.53 -0.03 -0.43
CA SER A 81 -8.10 -0.38 -0.45
C SER A 81 -7.63 -0.80 -1.83
N ALA A 82 -6.31 -0.72 -2.06
CA ALA A 82 -5.68 -1.27 -3.26
C ALA A 82 -5.44 -2.79 -3.14
N GLY A 83 -5.17 -3.29 -1.92
CA GLY A 83 -4.90 -4.69 -1.67
C GLY A 83 -6.17 -5.51 -1.47
N THR A 84 -6.13 -6.76 -1.95
CA THR A 84 -7.23 -7.74 -1.88
C THR A 84 -6.91 -8.89 -0.92
N ASP A 85 -5.87 -8.75 -0.11
CA ASP A 85 -5.28 -9.78 0.73
C ASP A 85 -6.09 -10.11 2.01
N ARG A 86 -7.29 -9.52 2.20
CA ARG A 86 -8.21 -9.91 3.28
C ARG A 86 -8.95 -11.18 2.92
N PRO A 87 -9.07 -12.18 3.83
CA PRO A 87 -9.68 -13.48 3.53
C PRO A 87 -11.12 -13.39 2.98
N VAL A 88 -11.93 -12.45 3.48
CA VAL A 88 -13.30 -12.23 2.99
C VAL A 88 -13.34 -11.86 1.50
N TYR A 89 -12.41 -11.02 1.04
CA TYR A 89 -12.36 -10.62 -0.37
C TYR A 89 -11.99 -11.80 -1.27
N GLN A 90 -11.04 -12.62 -0.84
CA GLN A 90 -10.63 -13.83 -1.57
C GLN A 90 -11.78 -14.84 -1.68
N ARG A 91 -12.54 -15.05 -0.58
CA ARG A 91 -13.71 -15.93 -0.61
C ARG A 91 -14.81 -15.41 -1.54
N LEU A 92 -15.04 -14.10 -1.58
CA LEU A 92 -16.04 -13.49 -2.48
C LEU A 92 -15.61 -13.60 -3.94
N GLN A 93 -14.32 -13.36 -4.28
CA GLN A 93 -13.79 -13.59 -5.62
C GLN A 93 -13.93 -15.06 -6.05
N ALA A 94 -13.60 -16.02 -5.17
CA ALA A 94 -13.80 -17.44 -5.43
C ALA A 94 -15.28 -17.82 -5.70
N ARG A 95 -16.24 -17.01 -5.24
CA ARG A 95 -17.68 -17.13 -5.56
C ARG A 95 -18.08 -16.47 -6.87
N GLY A 96 -17.14 -15.85 -7.59
CA GLY A 96 -17.41 -15.11 -8.83
C GLY A 96 -17.85 -13.66 -8.63
N VAL A 97 -17.71 -13.09 -7.42
CA VAL A 97 -17.98 -11.67 -7.20
C VAL A 97 -16.87 -10.83 -7.83
N GLN A 98 -17.22 -9.90 -8.71
CA GLN A 98 -16.26 -8.95 -9.28
C GLN A 98 -15.77 -8.02 -8.18
N LEU A 99 -14.46 -8.04 -7.91
CA LEU A 99 -13.85 -7.19 -6.90
C LEU A 99 -13.14 -6.00 -7.56
N ALA A 100 -13.68 -4.80 -7.37
CA ALA A 100 -13.04 -3.56 -7.79
C ALA A 100 -12.31 -2.91 -6.61
N THR A 101 -11.03 -2.57 -6.82
CA THR A 101 -10.15 -2.01 -5.79
C THR A 101 -10.01 -0.49 -5.96
N ALA A 102 -9.42 0.19 -4.98
CA ALA A 102 -9.01 1.58 -5.10
C ALA A 102 -7.53 1.72 -5.51
N SER A 103 -7.03 0.79 -6.34
CA SER A 103 -5.66 0.85 -6.85
C SER A 103 -5.38 2.18 -7.54
N GLY A 104 -4.25 2.80 -7.25
CA GLY A 104 -3.84 4.10 -7.82
C GLY A 104 -4.50 5.34 -7.19
N VAL A 105 -5.65 5.20 -6.51
CA VAL A 105 -6.39 6.34 -5.92
C VAL A 105 -5.55 7.13 -4.91
N ASN A 106 -4.72 6.43 -4.14
CA ASN A 106 -3.85 7.03 -3.12
C ASN A 106 -2.37 7.01 -3.51
N ALA A 107 -2.05 6.66 -4.77
CA ALA A 107 -0.66 6.49 -5.19
C ALA A 107 0.20 7.73 -4.93
N LEU A 108 -0.36 8.95 -5.14
CA LEU A 108 0.36 10.19 -4.88
C LEU A 108 0.73 10.34 -3.38
N VAL A 109 -0.22 10.04 -2.49
CA VAL A 109 0.00 10.14 -1.04
C VAL A 109 1.05 9.13 -0.56
N VAL A 110 0.93 7.88 -1.03
CA VAL A 110 1.93 6.83 -0.74
C VAL A 110 3.31 7.22 -1.29
N THR A 111 3.36 7.82 -2.47
CA THR A 111 4.61 8.33 -3.06
C THR A 111 5.26 9.39 -2.18
N HIS A 112 4.46 10.34 -1.66
CA HIS A 112 4.97 11.38 -0.75
C HIS A 112 5.54 10.77 0.52
N THR A 113 4.88 9.76 1.09
CA THR A 113 5.35 9.07 2.30
C THR A 113 6.65 8.30 2.03
N ALA A 114 6.73 7.58 0.90
CA ALA A 114 7.98 6.90 0.52
C ALA A 114 9.13 7.89 0.33
N LEU A 115 8.89 9.02 -0.34
CA LEU A 115 9.87 10.07 -0.54
C LEU A 115 10.30 10.72 0.78
N ALA A 116 9.36 10.96 1.69
CA ALA A 116 9.66 11.45 3.04
C ALA A 116 10.56 10.48 3.80
N GLY A 117 10.33 9.16 3.69
CA GLY A 117 11.19 8.11 4.24
C GLY A 117 12.62 8.18 3.68
N VAL A 118 12.76 8.31 2.35
CA VAL A 118 14.08 8.48 1.70
C VAL A 118 14.79 9.72 2.26
N LEU A 119 14.14 10.88 2.26
CA LEU A 119 14.73 12.13 2.72
C LEU A 119 15.07 12.09 4.21
N ALA A 120 14.20 11.52 5.04
CA ALA A 120 14.42 11.41 6.48
C ALA A 120 15.66 10.53 6.80
N LEU A 121 15.82 9.40 6.13
CA LEU A 121 16.97 8.52 6.30
C LEU A 121 18.24 9.13 5.72
N ALA A 122 18.18 9.71 4.52
CA ALA A 122 19.32 10.37 3.89
C ALA A 122 19.87 11.52 4.75
N ARG A 123 19.00 12.25 5.44
CA ARG A 123 19.39 13.39 6.31
C ARG A 123 19.54 13.01 7.79
N ARG A 124 19.47 11.68 8.11
CA ARG A 124 19.61 11.16 9.48
C ARG A 124 18.63 11.78 10.48
N LEU A 125 17.42 12.12 10.04
CA LEU A 125 16.41 12.74 10.90
C LEU A 125 16.09 11.91 12.14
N PRO A 126 16.01 10.56 12.11
CA PRO A 126 15.76 9.77 13.32
C PRO A 126 16.79 10.00 14.44
N GLN A 127 18.08 10.13 14.08
CA GLN A 127 19.15 10.41 15.05
C GLN A 127 19.04 11.84 15.61
N LEU A 128 18.74 12.81 14.74
CA LEU A 128 18.58 14.20 15.14
C LEU A 128 17.34 14.39 16.02
N TRP A 129 16.22 13.74 15.73
CA TRP A 129 15.01 13.76 16.56
C TRP A 129 15.26 13.16 17.95
N ARG A 130 16.00 12.04 18.00
CA ARG A 130 16.40 11.44 19.30
C ARG A 130 17.26 12.41 20.10
N ALA A 131 18.28 13.02 19.48
CA ALA A 131 19.12 14.00 20.12
C ALA A 131 18.31 15.23 20.62
N GLN A 132 17.29 15.65 19.86
CA GLN A 132 16.36 16.69 20.28
C GLN A 132 15.58 16.30 21.54
N GLN A 133 15.05 15.06 21.60
CA GLN A 133 14.35 14.55 22.79
C GLN A 133 15.25 14.49 24.03
N GLU A 134 16.53 14.20 23.80
CA GLU A 134 17.57 14.19 24.84
C GLU A 134 18.12 15.61 25.17
N GLN A 135 17.59 16.66 24.53
CA GLN A 135 18.07 18.05 24.66
C GLN A 135 19.58 18.17 24.35
N ARG A 136 20.07 17.36 23.44
CA ARG A 136 21.49 17.26 23.09
C ARG A 136 21.77 17.94 21.74
N TRP A 137 22.70 18.90 21.71
CA TRP A 137 23.21 19.50 20.48
C TRP A 137 24.13 18.51 19.75
N ALA A 138 23.56 17.69 18.88
CA ALA A 138 24.28 16.63 18.14
C ALA A 138 24.50 17.07 16.69
N SER A 139 25.61 17.77 16.43
CA SER A 139 26.00 18.10 15.06
C SER A 139 26.43 16.86 14.29
N LEU A 140 25.95 16.68 13.06
CA LEU A 140 26.40 15.61 12.15
C LEU A 140 27.88 15.72 11.75
N MET A 141 28.55 16.83 12.08
CA MET A 141 29.99 17.00 11.88
C MET A 141 30.84 16.16 12.83
N ALA A 142 30.27 15.74 13.96
CA ALA A 142 30.99 14.91 14.94
C ALA A 142 31.09 13.43 14.51
N ASP A 143 30.21 13.02 13.62
CA ASP A 143 30.15 11.68 13.05
C ASP A 143 30.49 11.70 11.55
N ALA A 144 30.42 10.53 10.90
CA ALA A 144 30.53 10.47 9.43
C ALA A 144 29.39 11.27 8.80
N LEU A 145 29.71 12.21 7.92
CA LEU A 145 28.73 13.03 7.23
C LEU A 145 27.72 12.18 6.42
N PRO A 146 26.45 12.58 6.35
CA PRO A 146 25.50 11.91 5.45
C PRO A 146 25.96 12.06 4.00
N ARG A 147 25.81 10.99 3.20
CA ARG A 147 26.14 11.02 1.78
C ARG A 147 25.10 11.86 1.03
N ASP A 148 25.54 12.57 0.00
CA ASP A 148 24.62 13.27 -0.90
C ASP A 148 23.81 12.26 -1.71
N LEU A 149 22.53 12.59 -1.99
CA LEU A 149 21.68 11.73 -2.81
C LEU A 149 22.09 11.68 -4.28
N GLU A 150 22.72 12.75 -4.76
CA GLU A 150 23.17 12.85 -6.14
C GLU A 150 24.13 11.71 -6.49
N GLY A 151 23.83 11.04 -7.60
CA GLY A 151 24.62 9.90 -8.09
C GLY A 151 24.37 8.57 -7.37
N GLN A 152 23.67 8.54 -6.23
CA GLN A 152 23.28 7.29 -5.59
C GLN A 152 22.31 6.48 -6.47
N HIS A 153 22.26 5.18 -6.25
CA HIS A 153 21.47 4.24 -7.03
C HIS A 153 20.24 3.75 -6.27
N ALA A 154 19.05 4.03 -6.79
CA ALA A 154 17.77 3.55 -6.29
C ALA A 154 17.26 2.39 -7.17
N VAL A 155 17.03 1.23 -6.55
CA VAL A 155 16.33 0.09 -7.15
C VAL A 155 14.88 0.14 -6.71
N LEU A 156 13.97 0.44 -7.65
CA LEU A 156 12.55 0.57 -7.43
C LEU A 156 11.82 -0.68 -7.92
N VAL A 157 11.35 -1.50 -7.00
CA VAL A 157 10.61 -2.74 -7.30
C VAL A 157 9.12 -2.45 -7.44
N GLY A 158 8.62 -2.55 -8.66
CA GLY A 158 7.24 -2.26 -9.03
C GLY A 158 7.08 -0.98 -9.85
N TRP A 159 6.38 -1.10 -11.00
CA TRP A 159 6.08 0.02 -11.90
C TRP A 159 4.56 0.24 -12.05
N GLY A 160 3.85 0.05 -10.95
CA GLY A 160 2.43 0.39 -10.80
C GLY A 160 2.25 1.90 -10.56
N PRO A 161 1.03 2.34 -10.16
CA PRO A 161 0.71 3.76 -9.96
C PRO A 161 1.65 4.49 -8.98
N ILE A 162 2.20 3.82 -7.97
CA ILE A 162 3.18 4.37 -7.03
C ILE A 162 4.54 4.51 -7.72
N GLY A 163 5.05 3.44 -8.33
CA GLY A 163 6.36 3.43 -8.98
C GLY A 163 6.48 4.46 -10.09
N GLN A 164 5.44 4.61 -10.92
CA GLN A 164 5.38 5.60 -12.00
C GLN A 164 5.46 7.05 -11.50
N ARG A 165 5.03 7.32 -10.27
CA ARG A 165 5.15 8.65 -9.64
C ARG A 165 6.48 8.81 -8.91
N LEU A 166 6.92 7.76 -8.22
CA LEU A 166 8.12 7.79 -7.38
C LEU A 166 9.40 7.85 -8.21
N GLY A 167 9.49 7.07 -9.29
CA GLY A 167 10.69 7.02 -10.13
C GLY A 167 11.18 8.39 -10.62
N PRO A 168 10.34 9.21 -11.27
CA PRO A 168 10.72 10.56 -11.69
C PRO A 168 11.11 11.49 -10.52
N LEU A 169 10.47 11.36 -9.36
CA LEU A 169 10.81 12.17 -8.17
C LEU A 169 12.18 11.79 -7.61
N LEU A 170 12.52 10.50 -7.60
CA LEU A 170 13.86 10.06 -7.21
C LEU A 170 14.94 10.58 -8.18
N GLN A 171 14.67 10.57 -9.51
CA GLN A 171 15.55 11.19 -10.47
C GLN A 171 15.72 12.70 -10.25
N ALA A 172 14.64 13.40 -9.93
CA ALA A 172 14.70 14.84 -9.64
C ALA A 172 15.53 15.17 -8.39
N LEU A 173 15.73 14.20 -7.48
CA LEU A 173 16.66 14.28 -6.35
C LEU A 173 18.10 13.91 -6.73
N GLY A 174 18.40 13.64 -8.00
CA GLY A 174 19.74 13.29 -8.49
C GLY A 174 20.07 11.79 -8.40
N LEU A 175 19.13 10.91 -8.01
CA LEU A 175 19.40 9.47 -7.98
C LEU A 175 19.35 8.86 -9.39
N ARG A 176 20.22 7.89 -9.64
CA ARG A 176 20.07 6.95 -10.76
C ARG A 176 19.01 5.92 -10.36
N VAL A 177 18.00 5.71 -11.18
CA VAL A 177 16.89 4.81 -10.85
C VAL A 177 16.85 3.62 -11.80
N THR A 178 16.84 2.41 -11.23
CA THR A 178 16.55 1.16 -11.94
C THR A 178 15.20 0.63 -11.49
N VAL A 179 14.29 0.45 -12.44
CA VAL A 179 12.96 -0.10 -12.21
C VAL A 179 12.98 -1.61 -12.40
N VAL A 180 12.50 -2.34 -11.41
CA VAL A 180 12.25 -3.79 -11.49
C VAL A 180 10.77 -4.02 -11.74
N ARG A 181 10.43 -4.73 -12.82
CA ARG A 181 9.05 -5.04 -13.21
C ARG A 181 8.95 -6.42 -13.88
N GLN A 182 7.71 -6.97 -13.97
CA GLN A 182 7.48 -8.29 -14.57
C GLN A 182 7.83 -8.32 -16.07
N GLN A 183 7.43 -7.28 -16.80
CA GLN A 183 7.66 -7.20 -18.23
C GLN A 183 9.09 -6.73 -18.52
N ASP A 184 9.76 -7.38 -19.47
CA ASP A 184 11.08 -6.97 -19.97
C ASP A 184 10.92 -5.90 -21.08
N SER A 185 10.41 -4.73 -20.71
CA SER A 185 10.23 -3.62 -21.62
C SER A 185 10.59 -2.30 -20.94
N PRO A 186 11.30 -1.37 -21.64
CA PRO A 186 11.67 -0.08 -21.08
C PRO A 186 10.46 0.70 -20.59
N VAL A 187 10.59 1.37 -19.45
CA VAL A 187 9.55 2.23 -18.89
C VAL A 187 9.60 3.67 -19.38
N GLY A 188 10.63 4.04 -20.14
CA GLY A 188 10.83 5.40 -20.64
C GLY A 188 11.42 6.37 -19.59
N GLY A 189 11.47 7.66 -19.92
CA GLY A 189 11.92 8.71 -18.99
C GLY A 189 13.37 8.62 -18.53
N GLY A 190 14.24 7.93 -19.26
CA GLY A 190 15.65 7.74 -18.88
C GLY A 190 15.86 6.75 -17.72
N LEU A 191 14.82 6.01 -17.31
CA LEU A 191 14.89 5.02 -16.26
C LEU A 191 15.39 3.68 -16.81
N ALA A 192 16.43 3.12 -16.18
CA ALA A 192 16.84 1.75 -16.46
C ALA A 192 15.74 0.75 -16.03
N THR A 193 15.60 -0.34 -16.78
CA THR A 193 14.60 -1.36 -16.49
C THR A 193 15.25 -2.74 -16.42
N VAL A 194 14.87 -3.53 -15.42
CA VAL A 194 15.32 -4.90 -15.22
C VAL A 194 14.10 -5.80 -15.00
N PRO A 195 14.00 -6.94 -15.68
CA PRO A 195 12.92 -7.90 -15.44
C PRO A 195 12.99 -8.48 -14.02
N ALA A 196 11.83 -8.79 -13.44
CA ALA A 196 11.73 -9.31 -12.08
C ALA A 196 12.56 -10.59 -11.84
N ALA A 197 12.76 -11.42 -12.86
CA ALA A 197 13.59 -12.62 -12.73
C ALA A 197 15.07 -12.31 -12.46
N ARG A 198 15.54 -11.13 -12.80
CA ARG A 198 16.95 -10.70 -12.69
C ARG A 198 17.17 -9.61 -11.63
N TRP A 199 16.20 -9.31 -10.82
CA TRP A 199 16.22 -8.18 -9.88
C TRP A 199 17.40 -8.21 -8.88
N ARG A 200 17.87 -9.42 -8.52
CA ARG A 200 19.01 -9.57 -7.59
C ARG A 200 20.34 -9.10 -8.18
N GLU A 201 20.46 -9.07 -9.52
CA GLU A 201 21.69 -8.64 -10.21
C GLU A 201 22.02 -7.16 -9.97
N VAL A 202 21.01 -6.35 -9.66
CA VAL A 202 21.18 -4.90 -9.42
C VAL A 202 21.37 -4.54 -7.96
N LEU A 203 21.15 -5.47 -7.02
CA LEU A 203 21.28 -5.23 -5.58
C LEU A 203 22.69 -4.85 -5.12
N PRO A 204 23.80 -5.44 -5.65
CA PRO A 204 25.16 -5.09 -5.20
C PRO A 204 25.53 -3.62 -5.41
N GLN A 205 24.79 -2.89 -6.23
CA GLN A 205 25.01 -1.48 -6.51
C GLN A 205 23.93 -0.56 -5.95
N ALA A 206 22.94 -1.11 -5.21
CA ALA A 206 21.82 -0.35 -4.71
C ALA A 206 22.16 0.38 -3.42
N ASP A 207 22.09 1.70 -3.42
CA ASP A 207 22.08 2.51 -2.21
C ASP A 207 20.69 2.52 -1.56
N TRP A 208 19.64 2.36 -2.37
CA TRP A 208 18.24 2.37 -1.95
C TRP A 208 17.49 1.23 -2.60
N LEU A 209 16.83 0.38 -1.79
CA LEU A 209 15.86 -0.61 -2.26
C LEU A 209 14.45 -0.14 -1.86
N LEU A 210 13.60 0.18 -2.86
CA LEU A 210 12.25 0.68 -2.63
C LEU A 210 11.23 -0.36 -3.13
N LEU A 211 10.32 -0.76 -2.25
CA LEU A 211 9.28 -1.74 -2.54
C LEU A 211 7.95 -1.05 -2.77
N ALA A 212 7.43 -1.14 -4.00
CA ALA A 212 6.16 -0.58 -4.45
C ALA A 212 5.38 -1.59 -5.35
N CYS A 213 5.67 -2.88 -5.21
CA CYS A 213 5.03 -3.97 -5.95
C CYS A 213 3.92 -4.63 -5.12
N PRO A 214 2.95 -5.32 -5.77
CA PRO A 214 1.94 -6.10 -5.06
C PRO A 214 2.54 -7.34 -4.40
N LEU A 215 1.86 -7.84 -3.37
CA LEU A 215 2.13 -9.14 -2.78
C LEU A 215 1.49 -10.22 -3.65
N THR A 216 2.32 -11.11 -4.16
CA THR A 216 1.93 -12.29 -4.95
C THR A 216 2.71 -13.51 -4.44
N PRO A 217 2.38 -14.74 -4.87
CA PRO A 217 3.22 -15.89 -4.53
C PRO A 217 4.70 -15.72 -4.92
N GLN A 218 5.00 -15.00 -6.01
CA GLN A 218 6.35 -14.77 -6.50
C GLN A 218 7.10 -13.65 -5.74
N THR A 219 6.37 -12.69 -5.16
CA THR A 219 6.99 -11.57 -4.43
C THR A 219 7.01 -11.78 -2.93
N ARG A 220 6.28 -12.75 -2.40
CA ARG A 220 6.30 -13.10 -0.98
C ARG A 220 7.71 -13.54 -0.56
N GLY A 221 8.26 -12.89 0.47
CA GLY A 221 9.61 -13.17 0.98
C GLY A 221 10.73 -12.91 -0.03
N MET A 222 10.47 -12.11 -1.09
CA MET A 222 11.50 -11.86 -2.10
C MET A 222 12.76 -11.20 -1.53
N VAL A 223 12.58 -10.35 -0.50
CA VAL A 223 13.69 -9.73 0.24
C VAL A 223 14.02 -10.65 1.42
N ASP A 224 14.67 -11.74 1.13
CA ASP A 224 15.19 -12.74 2.07
C ASP A 224 16.60 -12.39 2.59
N ALA A 225 17.16 -13.23 3.45
CA ALA A 225 18.51 -13.04 3.98
C ALA A 225 19.56 -12.97 2.87
N ALA A 226 19.41 -13.74 1.77
CA ALA A 226 20.34 -13.74 0.66
C ALA A 226 20.27 -12.42 -0.14
N ALA A 227 19.06 -11.90 -0.37
CA ALA A 227 18.89 -10.60 -1.02
C ALA A 227 19.46 -9.46 -0.17
N LEU A 228 19.21 -9.48 1.15
CA LEU A 228 19.78 -8.50 2.08
C LEU A 228 21.31 -8.56 2.13
N ALA A 229 21.90 -9.75 1.99
CA ALA A 229 23.36 -9.92 1.95
C ALA A 229 24.02 -9.37 0.68
N LEU A 230 23.27 -9.24 -0.43
CA LEU A 230 23.77 -8.62 -1.67
C LEU A 230 23.81 -7.09 -1.58
N LEU A 231 23.03 -6.47 -0.70
CA LEU A 231 23.01 -5.03 -0.54
C LEU A 231 24.30 -4.52 0.12
N PRO A 232 24.86 -3.40 -0.35
CA PRO A 232 25.93 -2.71 0.37
C PRO A 232 25.52 -2.33 1.79
N ARG A 233 26.46 -2.32 2.75
CA ARG A 233 26.17 -1.99 4.16
C ARG A 233 25.56 -0.61 4.37
N HIS A 234 25.81 0.31 3.45
CA HIS A 234 25.29 1.68 3.50
C HIS A 234 23.89 1.82 2.87
N SER A 235 23.30 0.73 2.40
CA SER A 235 21.99 0.75 1.74
C SER A 235 20.85 0.93 2.72
N TYR A 236 19.74 1.45 2.20
CA TYR A 236 18.50 1.63 2.92
C TYR A 236 17.35 0.85 2.24
N LEU A 237 16.42 0.36 3.04
CA LEU A 237 15.18 -0.27 2.59
C LEU A 237 13.99 0.67 2.83
N ILE A 238 13.15 0.87 1.81
CA ILE A 238 11.86 1.58 1.92
C ILE A 238 10.75 0.60 1.56
N ASN A 239 9.85 0.30 2.47
CA ASN A 239 8.69 -0.56 2.19
C ASN A 239 7.38 0.17 2.47
N VAL A 240 6.69 0.57 1.39
CA VAL A 240 5.34 1.16 1.40
C VAL A 240 4.33 0.26 0.69
N ALA A 241 4.67 -1.02 0.51
CA ALA A 241 3.87 -1.99 -0.22
C ALA A 241 3.19 -3.00 0.73
N ARG A 242 3.87 -4.12 1.05
CA ARG A 242 3.40 -5.15 1.99
C ARG A 242 4.56 -5.68 2.81
N GLY A 243 4.32 -5.93 4.11
CA GLY A 243 5.34 -6.46 5.02
C GLY A 243 5.87 -7.81 4.57
N GLU A 244 5.00 -8.68 4.08
CA GLU A 244 5.36 -10.04 3.64
C GLU A 244 6.23 -10.11 2.38
N LEU A 245 6.56 -9.00 1.75
CA LEU A 245 7.59 -8.94 0.71
C LEU A 245 8.99 -9.19 1.29
N VAL A 246 9.15 -8.95 2.60
CA VAL A 246 10.41 -9.02 3.33
C VAL A 246 10.34 -10.14 4.35
N GLU A 247 11.39 -10.94 4.46
CA GLU A 247 11.59 -11.83 5.59
C GLU A 247 11.97 -10.99 6.83
N GLU A 248 10.99 -10.62 7.64
CA GLU A 248 11.14 -9.67 8.75
C GLU A 248 12.23 -10.08 9.75
N PRO A 249 12.38 -11.36 10.14
CA PRO A 249 13.50 -11.77 11.01
C PRO A 249 14.88 -11.52 10.38
N ALA A 250 15.03 -11.74 9.08
CA ALA A 250 16.27 -11.47 8.36
C ALA A 250 16.58 -9.97 8.28
N LEU A 251 15.55 -9.15 8.07
CA LEU A 251 15.67 -7.69 8.07
C LEU A 251 16.10 -7.17 9.46
N VAL A 252 15.45 -7.64 10.53
CA VAL A 252 15.81 -7.28 11.91
C VAL A 252 17.28 -7.61 12.18
N ALA A 253 17.73 -8.82 11.84
CA ALA A 253 19.12 -9.24 12.02
C ALA A 253 20.09 -8.35 11.21
N ALA A 254 19.75 -8.02 9.96
CA ALA A 254 20.58 -7.15 9.10
C ALA A 254 20.72 -5.73 9.69
N LEU A 255 19.63 -5.17 10.22
CA LEU A 255 19.60 -3.84 10.83
C LEU A 255 20.40 -3.81 12.15
N GLN A 256 20.23 -4.81 13.01
CA GLN A 256 20.93 -4.93 14.29
C GLN A 256 22.43 -5.10 14.11
N GLN A 257 22.86 -5.85 13.10
CA GLN A 257 24.27 -6.12 12.79
C GLN A 257 24.92 -4.99 11.95
N GLY A 258 24.20 -3.91 11.63
CA GLY A 258 24.69 -2.85 10.76
C GLY A 258 25.06 -3.32 9.35
N ARG A 259 24.42 -4.38 8.87
CA ARG A 259 24.51 -4.85 7.47
C ARG A 259 23.64 -4.04 6.52
N LEU A 260 22.66 -3.35 7.06
CA LEU A 260 21.80 -2.38 6.37
C LEU A 260 21.84 -1.08 7.17
N ALA A 261 22.03 0.05 6.52
CA ALA A 261 22.16 1.36 7.19
C ALA A 261 20.88 1.78 7.90
N GLY A 262 19.71 1.43 7.33
CA GLY A 262 18.43 1.68 7.97
C GLY A 262 17.25 1.29 7.09
N ALA A 263 16.03 1.46 7.62
CA ALA A 263 14.81 1.17 6.91
C ALA A 263 13.68 2.16 7.25
N PHE A 264 12.83 2.45 6.26
CA PHE A 264 11.51 3.03 6.44
C PHE A 264 10.47 1.95 6.13
N LEU A 265 9.63 1.62 7.10
CA LEU A 265 8.66 0.54 7.02
C LEU A 265 7.26 1.08 7.37
N ASP A 266 6.36 1.11 6.38
CA ASP A 266 4.95 1.44 6.63
C ASP A 266 4.09 0.18 6.79
N THR A 267 4.62 -1.00 6.42
CA THR A 267 3.91 -2.27 6.45
C THR A 267 4.77 -3.37 7.05
N PHE A 268 4.12 -4.32 7.74
CA PHE A 268 4.78 -5.37 8.51
C PHE A 268 4.19 -6.74 8.19
N ALA A 269 4.95 -7.81 8.45
CA ALA A 269 4.49 -9.18 8.23
C ALA A 269 3.27 -9.50 9.10
N GLN A 270 3.25 -8.98 10.32
CA GLN A 270 2.10 -9.01 11.22
C GLN A 270 1.62 -7.58 11.52
N GLU A 271 0.33 -7.32 11.35
CA GLU A 271 -0.31 -6.03 11.62
C GLU A 271 -1.54 -6.20 12.49
N PRO A 272 -1.62 -5.47 13.63
CA PRO A 272 -0.67 -4.48 14.16
C PRO A 272 0.69 -5.08 14.46
N LEU A 273 1.77 -4.27 14.30
CA LEU A 273 3.12 -4.67 14.69
C LEU A 273 3.14 -5.01 16.19
N PRO A 274 3.58 -6.24 16.59
CA PRO A 274 3.62 -6.64 17.99
C PRO A 274 4.39 -5.66 18.86
N ALA A 275 3.94 -5.48 20.11
CA ALA A 275 4.55 -4.53 21.03
C ALA A 275 6.00 -4.88 21.43
N ASP A 276 6.35 -6.15 21.32
CA ASP A 276 7.68 -6.69 21.59
C ASP A 276 8.60 -6.73 20.36
N SER A 277 8.12 -6.25 19.20
CA SER A 277 8.93 -6.23 17.98
C SER A 277 10.17 -5.36 18.15
N PRO A 278 11.38 -5.87 17.82
CA PRO A 278 12.60 -5.09 17.85
C PRO A 278 12.57 -3.85 16.96
N LEU A 279 11.74 -3.85 15.91
CA LEU A 279 11.61 -2.73 14.96
C LEU A 279 11.20 -1.41 15.61
N TRP A 280 10.51 -1.45 16.79
CA TRP A 280 10.15 -0.25 17.53
C TRP A 280 11.34 0.50 18.11
N SER A 281 12.38 -0.23 18.51
CA SER A 281 13.52 0.32 19.26
C SER A 281 14.78 0.53 18.43
N LEU A 282 14.84 -0.02 17.20
CA LEU A 282 16.00 0.12 16.34
C LEU A 282 16.25 1.59 15.94
N PRO A 283 17.46 2.14 16.21
CA PRO A 283 17.76 3.55 15.99
C PRO A 283 17.79 3.97 14.52
N ASN A 284 17.93 3.01 13.64
CA ASN A 284 18.01 3.17 12.19
C ASN A 284 16.72 2.77 11.46
N VAL A 285 15.61 2.64 12.18
CA VAL A 285 14.30 2.31 11.62
C VAL A 285 13.32 3.45 11.85
N ILE A 286 12.54 3.78 10.82
CA ILE A 286 11.31 4.56 10.89
C ILE A 286 10.17 3.60 10.64
N ALA A 287 9.31 3.39 11.63
CA ALA A 287 8.11 2.54 11.54
C ALA A 287 6.85 3.42 11.56
N THR A 288 5.97 3.25 10.57
CA THR A 288 4.67 3.91 10.52
C THR A 288 3.55 2.86 10.40
N PRO A 289 2.38 3.07 11.05
CA PRO A 289 1.37 2.03 11.23
C PRO A 289 0.45 1.91 10.01
N HIS A 290 0.98 1.48 8.87
CA HIS A 290 0.28 1.30 7.59
C HIS A 290 -0.55 2.54 7.20
N SER A 291 0.10 3.70 7.30
CA SER A 291 -0.55 5.00 7.16
C SER A 291 -0.15 5.75 5.89
N ALA A 292 0.75 5.18 5.06
CA ALA A 292 1.29 5.84 3.88
C ALA A 292 0.22 6.34 2.90
N GLY A 293 -0.93 5.66 2.83
CA GLY A 293 -2.03 6.04 1.94
C GLY A 293 -3.10 6.93 2.58
N LEU A 294 -2.95 7.35 3.84
CA LEU A 294 -3.96 8.13 4.54
C LEU A 294 -3.85 9.63 4.23
N SER A 295 -4.97 10.23 3.87
CA SER A 295 -5.12 11.69 3.70
C SER A 295 -6.57 12.09 3.80
N ASP A 296 -6.84 13.36 4.04
CA ASP A 296 -8.18 13.97 4.10
C ASP A 296 -8.97 13.80 2.78
N GLY A 297 -8.31 13.89 1.64
CA GLY A 297 -8.93 13.68 0.32
C GLY A 297 -9.21 12.23 -0.07
N ASN A 298 -8.79 11.24 0.74
CA ASN A 298 -8.91 9.83 0.39
C ASN A 298 -10.37 9.39 0.19
N ALA A 299 -11.24 9.68 1.15
CA ALA A 299 -12.65 9.28 1.10
C ALA A 299 -13.34 9.83 -0.15
N ALA A 300 -13.11 11.10 -0.49
CA ALA A 300 -13.71 11.73 -1.67
C ALA A 300 -13.25 11.06 -2.97
N ARG A 301 -11.95 10.73 -3.09
CA ARG A 301 -11.42 10.05 -4.28
C ARG A 301 -12.00 8.65 -4.46
N VAL A 302 -12.09 7.87 -3.37
CA VAL A 302 -12.64 6.50 -3.41
C VAL A 302 -14.15 6.52 -3.71
N ARG A 303 -14.90 7.47 -3.13
CA ARG A 303 -16.34 7.67 -3.45
C ARG A 303 -16.56 8.01 -4.91
N ARG A 304 -15.73 8.87 -5.49
CA ARG A 304 -15.78 9.20 -6.92
C ARG A 304 -15.57 7.94 -7.77
N LEU A 305 -14.55 7.15 -7.46
CA LEU A 305 -14.30 5.88 -8.16
C LEU A 305 -15.49 4.93 -8.07
N PHE A 306 -16.13 4.79 -6.88
CA PHE A 306 -17.33 3.98 -6.73
C PHE A 306 -18.47 4.46 -7.63
N LEU A 307 -18.75 5.78 -7.68
CA LEU A 307 -19.79 6.34 -8.54
C LEU A 307 -19.47 6.18 -10.02
N ASP A 308 -18.20 6.31 -10.42
CA ASP A 308 -17.77 6.06 -11.80
C ASP A 308 -17.95 4.58 -12.17
N ASN A 309 -17.62 3.66 -11.27
CA ASN A 309 -17.87 2.24 -11.45
C ASN A 309 -19.37 1.90 -11.45
N LEU A 310 -20.18 2.61 -10.65
CA LEU A 310 -21.64 2.42 -10.67
C LEU A 310 -22.24 2.84 -12.02
N ARG A 311 -21.78 3.94 -12.64
CA ARG A 311 -22.19 4.34 -14.00
C ARG A 311 -21.82 3.27 -15.01
N ARG A 312 -20.59 2.75 -14.95
CA ARG A 312 -20.14 1.66 -15.83
C ARG A 312 -20.94 0.38 -15.66
N TRP A 313 -21.22 0.01 -14.41
CA TRP A 313 -22.06 -1.13 -14.10
C TRP A 313 -23.45 -1.02 -14.72
N VAL A 314 -24.09 0.14 -14.61
CA VAL A 314 -25.41 0.39 -15.19
C VAL A 314 -25.37 0.36 -16.73
N ALA A 315 -24.28 0.85 -17.32
CA ALA A 315 -24.07 0.86 -18.78
C ALA A 315 -23.61 -0.52 -19.32
N GLY A 316 -23.32 -1.50 -18.47
CA GLY A 316 -22.76 -2.80 -18.89
C GLY A 316 -21.31 -2.71 -19.34
N GLU A 317 -20.59 -1.64 -18.95
CA GLU A 317 -19.18 -1.43 -19.26
C GLU A 317 -18.26 -2.14 -18.24
N PRO A 318 -17.02 -2.47 -18.62
CA PRO A 318 -16.03 -3.00 -17.68
C PRO A 318 -15.76 -2.04 -16.52
N LEU A 319 -15.71 -2.55 -15.30
CA LEU A 319 -15.36 -1.78 -14.10
C LEU A 319 -13.88 -1.36 -14.12
N LEU A 320 -13.59 -0.21 -13.55
CA LEU A 320 -12.22 0.26 -13.32
C LEU A 320 -11.59 -0.49 -12.16
N HIS A 321 -10.29 -0.77 -12.28
CA HIS A 321 -9.48 -1.37 -11.22
C HIS A 321 -10.01 -2.71 -10.68
N LEU A 322 -10.56 -3.55 -11.56
CA LEU A 322 -10.86 -4.94 -11.21
C LEU A 322 -9.59 -5.64 -10.71
N ALA A 323 -9.73 -6.34 -9.59
CA ALA A 323 -8.67 -7.25 -9.13
C ALA A 323 -8.51 -8.38 -10.15
N PRO A 324 -7.29 -8.84 -10.42
CA PRO A 324 -7.09 -10.06 -11.20
C PRO A 324 -7.70 -11.25 -10.46
N ASP A 325 -8.15 -12.23 -11.24
CA ASP A 325 -8.69 -13.49 -10.74
C ASP A 325 -7.64 -14.34 -10.01
#